data_fdfd3c99a51dcfc92fb4d019dc1a4091
#
_entry.id   fdfd3c99a51dcfc92fb4d019dc1a4091
#
_cell.length_a   1.000
_cell.length_b   1.000
_cell.length_c   1.000
_cell.angle_alpha   90.00
_cell.angle_beta   90.00
_cell.angle_gamma   90.00
#
_symmetry.space_group_name_H-M   'P 1'
#
loop_
_entity.id
_entity.type
_entity.pdbx_description
1 polymer ?
#
loop_
_entity_poly.entity_id
_entity_poly.type
_entity_poly.pdbx_seq_one_letter_code
_entity_poly.pdbx_strand_id
1 'polypeptide(L)'
;MKQITSAQLREMFQQFMESKGHHRIPSASVIPENDPTVLFTTAGMHPLVPYLMGTPHPAGTRLTDVQKCIRTGDIDDVGDPSHLTFFEMLGNWSLGDYFKKEMIPWSWEFLTSEKYLGLDPDKLAFTVFEGDEDCPRDEEAANLWRSC
;
A
#
# COMPACT_ATOMS: atom_id res chain seq x y z
N MET A 1 -12.96 -14.29 -10.06
CA MET A 1 -11.96 -14.10 -8.97
C MET A 1 -11.38 -15.44 -8.56
N LYS A 2 -10.06 -15.57 -8.53
CA LYS A 2 -9.39 -16.79 -8.06
C LYS A 2 -9.56 -16.94 -6.54
N GLN A 3 -9.75 -18.17 -6.07
CA GLN A 3 -9.61 -18.45 -4.64
C GLN A 3 -8.13 -18.53 -4.30
N ILE A 4 -7.66 -17.61 -3.47
CA ILE A 4 -6.27 -17.55 -3.00
C ILE A 4 -6.25 -17.43 -1.47
N THR A 5 -5.25 -18.04 -0.86
CA THR A 5 -5.00 -17.87 0.58
C THR A 5 -4.29 -16.55 0.86
N SER A 6 -4.36 -16.08 2.12
CA SER A 6 -3.62 -14.89 2.55
C SER A 6 -2.11 -15.00 2.29
N ALA A 7 -1.54 -16.19 2.48
CA ALA A 7 -0.12 -16.43 2.20
C ALA A 7 0.19 -16.28 0.70
N GLN A 8 -0.67 -16.82 -0.16
CA GLN A 8 -0.52 -16.67 -1.61
C GLN A 8 -0.69 -15.21 -2.06
N LEU A 9 -1.61 -14.46 -1.45
CA LEU A 9 -1.79 -13.04 -1.75
C LEU A 9 -0.54 -12.23 -1.42
N ARG A 10 0.03 -12.43 -0.21
CA ARG A 10 1.27 -11.75 0.20
C ARG A 10 2.41 -12.03 -0.79
N GLU A 11 2.62 -13.28 -1.11
CA GLU A 11 3.69 -13.69 -2.02
C GLU A 11 3.47 -13.13 -3.44
N MET A 12 2.24 -13.24 -3.96
CA MET A 12 1.88 -12.72 -5.28
C MET A 12 2.13 -11.21 -5.39
N PHE A 13 1.73 -10.44 -4.37
CA PHE A 13 1.94 -9.00 -4.34
C PHE A 13 3.43 -8.64 -4.32
N GLN A 14 4.20 -9.28 -3.44
CA GLN A 14 5.63 -9.02 -3.35
C GLN A 14 6.37 -9.41 -4.63
N GLN A 15 6.07 -10.57 -5.23
CA GLN A 15 6.64 -10.98 -6.53
C GLN A 15 6.24 -10.01 -7.65
N PHE A 16 5.01 -9.51 -7.64
CA PHE A 16 4.59 -8.50 -8.59
C PHE A 16 5.43 -7.23 -8.46
N MET A 17 5.61 -6.72 -7.25
CA MET A 17 6.42 -5.53 -7.00
C MET A 17 7.91 -5.76 -7.30
N GLU A 18 8.46 -6.94 -7.01
CA GLU A 18 9.81 -7.31 -7.42
C GLU A 18 9.98 -7.27 -8.96
N SER A 19 8.95 -7.70 -9.71
CA SER A 19 8.97 -7.59 -11.17
C SER A 19 8.98 -6.15 -11.69
N LYS A 20 8.60 -5.19 -10.83
CA LYS A 20 8.68 -3.74 -11.09
C LYS A 20 9.95 -3.10 -10.50
N GLY A 21 10.90 -3.92 -10.05
CA GLY A 21 12.20 -3.48 -9.53
C GLY A 21 12.22 -3.12 -8.04
N HIS A 22 11.24 -3.55 -7.25
CA HIS A 22 11.24 -3.35 -5.81
C HIS A 22 12.06 -4.41 -5.08
N HIS A 23 12.68 -4.00 -3.98
CA HIS A 23 13.37 -4.89 -3.05
C HIS A 23 12.45 -5.21 -1.87
N ARG A 24 12.35 -6.50 -1.53
CA ARG A 24 11.62 -6.91 -0.32
C ARG A 24 12.39 -6.49 0.92
N ILE A 25 11.65 -5.90 1.85
CA ILE A 25 12.14 -5.62 3.19
C ILE A 25 11.29 -6.36 4.23
N PRO A 26 11.85 -6.70 5.38
CA PRO A 26 11.09 -7.37 6.44
C PRO A 26 10.08 -6.40 7.08
N SER A 27 8.97 -6.97 7.60
CA SER A 27 8.06 -6.22 8.48
C SER A 27 8.82 -5.70 9.69
N ALA A 28 8.69 -4.42 9.98
CA ALA A 28 9.18 -3.86 11.24
C ALA A 28 8.34 -4.36 12.42
N SER A 29 8.85 -4.12 13.63
CA SER A 29 8.12 -4.42 14.87
C SER A 29 6.79 -3.65 14.91
N VAL A 30 5.77 -4.27 15.51
CA VAL A 30 4.51 -3.57 15.85
C VAL A 30 4.68 -2.60 17.02
N ILE A 31 5.78 -2.72 17.78
CA ILE A 31 6.18 -1.74 18.78
C ILE A 31 7.17 -0.81 18.08
N PRO A 32 6.83 0.48 17.90
CA PRO A 32 7.69 1.42 17.18
C PRO A 32 9.03 1.59 17.88
N GLU A 33 10.10 1.58 17.09
CA GLU A 33 11.42 1.99 17.55
C GLU A 33 11.57 3.49 17.32
N ASN A 34 11.97 4.22 18.34
CA ASN A 34 12.31 5.67 18.24
C ASN A 34 11.14 6.61 17.87
N ASP A 35 9.89 6.20 18.02
CA ASP A 35 8.73 7.09 17.86
C ASP A 35 7.87 7.07 19.15
N PRO A 36 8.03 8.05 20.06
CA PRO A 36 7.25 8.12 21.29
C PRO A 36 5.83 8.65 21.08
N THR A 37 5.46 9.06 19.87
CA THR A 37 4.16 9.67 19.58
C THR A 37 3.06 8.63 19.34
N VAL A 38 3.43 7.40 19.08
CA VAL A 38 2.50 6.29 18.83
C VAL A 38 2.87 5.06 19.68
N LEU A 39 1.84 4.35 20.16
CA LEU A 39 2.05 3.13 20.96
C LEU A 39 2.36 1.91 20.07
N PHE A 40 1.80 1.88 18.85
CA PHE A 40 1.95 0.79 17.90
C PHE A 40 2.28 1.32 16.50
N THR A 41 2.89 0.47 15.68
CA THR A 41 3.03 0.71 14.26
C THR A 41 1.63 0.59 13.63
N THR A 42 1.05 1.71 13.22
CA THR A 42 -0.32 1.81 12.71
C THR A 42 -0.41 1.82 11.18
N ALA A 43 0.73 1.91 10.50
CA ALA A 43 0.81 1.94 9.03
C ALA A 43 2.18 1.45 8.56
N GLY A 44 2.22 0.91 7.34
CA GLY A 44 3.46 0.50 6.69
C GLY A 44 4.46 1.64 6.45
N MET A 45 3.96 2.87 6.40
CA MET A 45 4.78 4.06 6.25
C MET A 45 5.61 4.39 7.50
N HIS A 46 5.14 4.11 8.70
CA HIS A 46 5.76 4.56 9.95
C HIS A 46 7.25 4.19 10.05
N PRO A 47 7.66 2.93 9.82
CA PRO A 47 9.07 2.56 9.89
C PRO A 47 9.93 3.22 8.82
N LEU A 48 9.31 3.73 7.75
CA LEU A 48 9.99 4.29 6.59
C LEU A 48 10.04 5.83 6.60
N VAL A 49 9.46 6.49 7.59
CA VAL A 49 9.44 7.96 7.69
C VAL A 49 10.82 8.60 7.51
N PRO A 50 11.92 8.14 8.14
CA PRO A 50 13.24 8.74 7.92
C PRO A 50 13.69 8.69 6.44
N TYR A 51 13.35 7.61 5.75
CA TYR A 51 13.72 7.41 4.35
C TYR A 51 12.84 8.24 3.41
N LEU A 52 11.57 8.40 3.73
CA LEU A 52 10.66 9.30 3.02
C LEU A 52 11.07 10.78 3.20
N MET A 53 11.71 11.10 4.32
CA MET A 53 12.27 12.43 4.60
C MET A 53 13.65 12.66 3.97
N GLY A 54 14.17 11.70 3.20
CA GLY A 54 15.38 11.86 2.40
C GLY A 54 16.62 11.11 2.88
N THR A 55 16.55 10.35 3.98
CA THR A 55 17.64 9.44 4.36
C THR A 55 17.72 8.29 3.35
N PRO A 56 18.89 7.96 2.79
CA PRO A 56 19.02 6.84 1.87
C PRO A 56 18.69 5.50 2.55
N HIS A 57 17.82 4.70 1.95
CA HIS A 57 17.56 3.35 2.44
C HIS A 57 18.59 2.36 1.87
N PRO A 58 19.14 1.43 2.69
CA PRO A 58 20.20 0.53 2.25
C PRO A 58 19.77 -0.44 1.13
N ALA A 59 18.47 -0.75 1.02
CA ALA A 59 17.94 -1.60 -0.04
C ALA A 59 17.53 -0.83 -1.32
N GLY A 60 17.75 0.49 -1.39
CA GLY A 60 17.47 1.30 -2.58
C GLY A 60 16.18 2.12 -2.46
N THR A 61 15.69 2.59 -3.62
CA THR A 61 14.59 3.56 -3.72
C THR A 61 13.21 2.92 -3.94
N ARG A 62 13.15 1.66 -4.35
CA ARG A 62 11.91 0.89 -4.56
C ARG A 62 11.84 -0.24 -3.56
N LEU A 63 10.89 -0.18 -2.66
CA LEU A 63 10.76 -1.16 -1.59
C LEU A 63 9.36 -1.79 -1.60
N THR A 64 9.28 -3.04 -1.16
CA THR A 64 7.99 -3.72 -0.92
C THR A 64 8.06 -4.54 0.36
N ASP A 65 6.96 -4.55 1.10
CA ASP A 65 6.83 -5.30 2.34
C ASP A 65 5.40 -5.80 2.59
N VAL A 66 5.27 -6.53 3.68
CA VAL A 66 3.99 -6.86 4.30
C VAL A 66 4.10 -6.42 5.75
N GLN A 67 3.71 -5.18 6.04
CA GLN A 67 3.85 -4.60 7.38
C GLN A 67 2.69 -5.00 8.28
N LYS A 68 3.02 -5.58 9.42
CA LYS A 68 2.08 -5.84 10.51
C LYS A 68 1.75 -4.54 11.24
N CYS A 69 0.46 -4.28 11.42
CA CYS A 69 -0.04 -3.04 12.00
C CYS A 69 -1.08 -3.32 13.10
N ILE A 70 -1.17 -2.40 14.05
CA ILE A 70 -2.18 -2.41 15.10
C ILE A 70 -2.84 -1.03 15.15
N ARG A 71 -4.19 -1.01 15.08
CA ARG A 71 -5.01 0.18 15.33
C ARG A 71 -6.04 -0.14 16.42
N THR A 72 -6.21 0.75 17.37
CA THR A 72 -7.07 0.57 18.53
C THR A 72 -8.22 1.58 18.58
N GLY A 73 -8.38 2.43 17.56
CA GLY A 73 -9.44 3.44 17.51
C GLY A 73 -10.84 2.87 17.65
N ASP A 74 -11.07 1.69 17.05
CA ASP A 74 -12.36 1.02 17.03
C ASP A 74 -12.39 -0.22 17.95
N ILE A 75 -11.58 -0.23 19.01
CA ILE A 75 -11.44 -1.42 19.89
C ILE A 75 -12.73 -1.80 20.58
N ASP A 76 -13.58 -0.83 20.89
CA ASP A 76 -14.88 -1.05 21.53
C ASP A 76 -15.90 -1.72 20.59
N ASP A 77 -15.68 -1.63 19.28
CA ASP A 77 -16.53 -2.23 18.24
C ASP A 77 -16.04 -3.63 17.81
N VAL A 78 -14.88 -4.06 18.32
CA VAL A 78 -14.34 -5.40 18.02
C VAL A 78 -15.25 -6.49 18.58
N GLY A 79 -15.67 -7.39 17.72
CA GLY A 79 -16.62 -8.47 18.02
C GLY A 79 -17.70 -8.61 16.96
N ASP A 80 -17.82 -7.61 16.09
CA ASP A 80 -18.58 -7.70 14.86
C ASP A 80 -17.73 -8.34 13.71
N PRO A 81 -18.30 -8.59 12.52
CA PRO A 81 -17.58 -9.23 11.42
C PRO A 81 -16.56 -8.33 10.70
N SER A 82 -16.46 -7.03 11.02
CA SER A 82 -15.70 -6.06 10.23
C SER A 82 -14.62 -5.29 11.02
N HIS A 83 -14.78 -5.10 12.34
CA HIS A 83 -13.80 -4.35 13.14
C HIS A 83 -12.72 -5.26 13.73
N LEU A 84 -11.47 -4.95 13.38
CA LEU A 84 -10.29 -5.68 13.82
C LEU A 84 -9.22 -4.69 14.28
N THR A 85 -8.38 -5.10 15.24
CA THR A 85 -7.27 -4.29 15.74
C THR A 85 -5.95 -4.59 15.02
N PHE A 86 -5.72 -5.86 14.66
CA PHE A 86 -4.52 -6.30 13.95
C PHE A 86 -4.82 -6.48 12.47
N PHE A 87 -3.93 -6.00 11.61
CA PHE A 87 -4.00 -6.18 10.17
C PHE A 87 -2.62 -6.10 9.53
N GLU A 88 -2.54 -6.44 8.27
CA GLU A 88 -1.33 -6.31 7.47
C GLU A 88 -1.57 -5.32 6.32
N MET A 89 -0.57 -4.47 6.07
CA MET A 89 -0.52 -3.64 4.87
C MET A 89 0.44 -4.26 3.85
N LEU A 90 -0.06 -4.53 2.65
CA LEU A 90 0.77 -4.81 1.50
C LEU A 90 1.34 -3.49 1.01
N GLY A 91 2.64 -3.30 1.19
CA GLY A 91 3.33 -2.04 0.94
C GLY A 91 4.16 -2.04 -0.34
N ASN A 92 4.08 -0.94 -1.08
CA ASN A 92 5.03 -0.58 -2.10
C ASN A 92 5.44 0.88 -1.90
N TRP A 93 6.74 1.13 -1.90
CA TRP A 93 7.30 2.41 -1.51
C TRP A 93 8.25 2.93 -2.58
N SER A 94 8.05 4.18 -2.98
CA SER A 94 8.91 4.93 -3.88
C SER A 94 9.59 6.03 -3.11
N LEU A 95 10.89 5.91 -2.93
CA LEU A 95 11.70 6.93 -2.25
C LEU A 95 12.25 7.92 -3.28
N GLY A 96 11.34 8.71 -3.89
CA GLY A 96 11.68 9.68 -4.92
C GLY A 96 12.01 9.10 -6.29
N ASP A 97 11.54 7.89 -6.62
CA ASP A 97 11.84 7.19 -7.87
C ASP A 97 10.68 7.29 -8.88
N TYR A 98 9.51 6.78 -8.53
CA TYR A 98 8.31 6.82 -9.37
C TYR A 98 7.12 7.42 -8.62
N PHE A 99 6.04 7.75 -9.36
CA PHE A 99 4.81 8.29 -8.79
C PHE A 99 3.56 7.75 -9.51
N LYS A 100 2.55 8.56 -9.73
CA LYS A 100 1.24 8.16 -10.26
C LYS A 100 1.30 7.47 -11.62
N LYS A 101 2.17 7.99 -12.50
CA LYS A 101 2.29 7.53 -13.88
C LYS A 101 2.64 6.05 -14.00
N GLU A 102 3.48 5.57 -13.11
CA GLU A 102 3.86 4.16 -13.02
C GLU A 102 2.90 3.37 -12.15
N MET A 103 2.55 3.92 -10.96
CA MET A 103 1.79 3.17 -9.97
C MET A 103 0.36 2.87 -10.39
N ILE A 104 -0.32 3.80 -11.08
CA ILE A 104 -1.71 3.60 -11.49
C ILE A 104 -1.84 2.43 -12.48
N PRO A 105 -1.06 2.36 -13.58
CA PRO A 105 -1.06 1.18 -14.45
C PRO A 105 -0.67 -0.13 -13.75
N TRP A 106 0.29 -0.09 -12.80
CA TRP A 106 0.65 -1.30 -12.04
C TRP A 106 -0.48 -1.75 -11.13
N SER A 107 -1.17 -0.83 -10.47
CA SER A 107 -2.35 -1.16 -9.65
C SER A 107 -3.44 -1.80 -10.51
N TRP A 108 -3.72 -1.22 -11.68
CA TRP A 108 -4.68 -1.77 -12.62
C TRP A 108 -4.28 -3.19 -13.06
N GLU A 109 -3.02 -3.38 -13.48
CA GLU A 109 -2.50 -4.69 -13.87
C GLU A 109 -2.65 -5.71 -12.76
N PHE A 110 -2.27 -5.38 -11.53
CA PHE A 110 -2.34 -6.30 -10.39
C PHE A 110 -3.79 -6.70 -10.07
N LEU A 111 -4.71 -5.73 -10.12
CA LEU A 111 -6.11 -5.97 -9.77
C LEU A 111 -6.84 -6.76 -10.86
N THR A 112 -6.66 -6.43 -12.14
CA THR A 112 -7.53 -6.92 -13.22
C THR A 112 -6.93 -8.07 -14.03
N SER A 113 -5.61 -8.18 -14.10
CA SER A 113 -4.97 -9.26 -14.87
C SER A 113 -5.30 -10.63 -14.29
N GLU A 114 -5.68 -11.58 -15.15
CA GLU A 114 -5.90 -12.98 -14.77
C GLU A 114 -4.65 -13.67 -14.21
N LYS A 115 -3.47 -13.14 -14.53
CA LYS A 115 -2.22 -13.62 -13.95
C LYS A 115 -2.17 -13.40 -12.43
N TYR A 116 -2.76 -12.31 -11.95
CA TYR A 116 -2.79 -11.89 -10.54
C TYR A 116 -4.19 -12.08 -9.94
N LEU A 117 -4.89 -11.01 -9.58
CA LEU A 117 -6.18 -11.11 -8.89
C LEU A 117 -7.36 -11.41 -9.82
N GLY A 118 -7.32 -10.96 -11.08
CA GLY A 118 -8.38 -11.18 -12.06
C GLY A 118 -9.75 -10.65 -11.59
N LEU A 119 -9.75 -9.47 -10.96
CA LEU A 119 -10.99 -8.82 -10.55
C LEU A 119 -11.72 -8.28 -11.78
N ASP A 120 -13.03 -8.37 -11.75
CA ASP A 120 -13.90 -7.81 -12.76
C ASP A 120 -13.81 -6.27 -12.75
N PRO A 121 -13.35 -5.63 -13.84
CA PRO A 121 -13.24 -4.17 -13.91
C PRO A 121 -14.54 -3.43 -13.57
N ASP A 122 -15.69 -3.99 -13.96
CA ASP A 122 -17.01 -3.38 -13.71
C ASP A 122 -17.39 -3.32 -12.22
N LYS A 123 -16.64 -4.03 -11.37
CA LYS A 123 -16.82 -4.04 -9.90
C LYS A 123 -15.81 -3.16 -9.17
N LEU A 124 -14.95 -2.46 -9.90
CA LEU A 124 -13.94 -1.58 -9.33
C LEU A 124 -14.39 -0.12 -9.44
N ALA A 125 -14.07 0.65 -8.42
CA ALA A 125 -14.25 2.10 -8.41
C ALA A 125 -12.95 2.75 -7.93
N PHE A 126 -12.55 3.83 -8.58
CA PHE A 126 -11.36 4.58 -8.25
C PHE A 126 -11.75 6.02 -7.92
N THR A 127 -11.21 6.54 -6.83
CA THR A 127 -11.43 7.92 -6.42
C THR A 127 -10.15 8.73 -6.61
N VAL A 128 -10.32 10.01 -6.92
CA VAL A 128 -9.25 10.99 -6.95
C VAL A 128 -9.66 12.17 -6.10
N PHE A 129 -8.69 12.98 -5.67
CA PHE A 129 -8.99 14.21 -4.97
C PHE A 129 -9.83 15.14 -5.88
N GLU A 130 -10.98 15.60 -5.37
CA GLU A 130 -11.93 16.40 -6.15
C GLU A 130 -11.53 17.87 -6.28
N GLY A 131 -10.60 18.30 -5.43
CA GLY A 131 -10.19 19.69 -5.31
C GLY A 131 -10.91 20.43 -4.17
N ASP A 132 -10.28 21.46 -3.67
CA ASP A 132 -10.81 22.42 -2.71
C ASP A 132 -10.28 23.85 -3.01
N GLU A 133 -10.45 24.78 -2.08
CA GLU A 133 -10.01 26.18 -2.24
C GLU A 133 -8.48 26.32 -2.34
N ASP A 134 -7.74 25.40 -1.71
CA ASP A 134 -6.28 25.45 -1.60
C ASP A 134 -5.57 24.55 -2.64
N CYS A 135 -6.24 23.53 -3.15
CA CYS A 135 -5.65 22.53 -4.04
C CYS A 135 -6.60 22.12 -5.16
N PRO A 136 -6.16 22.19 -6.43
CA PRO A 136 -7.00 21.79 -7.56
C PRO A 136 -7.25 20.29 -7.58
N ARG A 137 -8.31 19.88 -8.29
CA ARG A 137 -8.62 18.49 -8.55
C ARG A 137 -7.43 17.74 -9.17
N ASP A 138 -7.22 16.49 -8.76
CA ASP A 138 -6.17 15.63 -9.31
C ASP A 138 -6.55 15.09 -10.70
N GLU A 139 -6.46 15.98 -11.71
CA GLU A 139 -6.76 15.61 -13.10
C GLU A 139 -5.73 14.62 -13.69
N GLU A 140 -4.49 14.65 -13.21
CA GLU A 140 -3.47 13.69 -13.65
C GLU A 140 -3.88 12.26 -13.30
N ALA A 141 -4.19 12.00 -12.03
CA ALA A 141 -4.65 10.68 -11.60
C ALA A 141 -5.95 10.27 -12.29
N ALA A 142 -6.91 11.21 -12.43
CA ALA A 142 -8.17 10.94 -13.12
C ALA A 142 -7.95 10.50 -14.58
N ASN A 143 -7.06 11.16 -15.29
CA ASN A 143 -6.75 10.82 -16.69
C ASN A 143 -5.97 9.51 -16.81
N LEU A 144 -5.04 9.23 -15.90
CA LEU A 144 -4.32 7.96 -15.86
C LEU A 144 -5.27 6.78 -15.62
N TRP A 145 -6.20 6.88 -14.66
CA TRP A 145 -7.23 5.85 -14.44
C TRP A 145 -8.15 5.64 -15.63
N ARG A 146 -8.54 6.72 -16.35
CA ARG A 146 -9.36 6.59 -17.57
C ARG A 146 -8.62 5.93 -18.73
N SER A 147 -7.29 5.96 -18.73
CA SER A 147 -6.46 5.35 -19.77
C SER A 147 -6.19 3.86 -19.54
N CYS A 148 -6.50 3.34 -18.36
CA CYS A 148 -6.42 1.92 -18.05
C CYS A 148 -7.64 1.16 -18.54
#